data_5980b9e4ef582f1ac2483953f65d4681
#
_entry.id   5980b9e4ef582f1ac2483953f65d4681
#
_cell.length_a   1.000
_cell.length_b   1.000
_cell.length_c   1.000
_cell.angle_alpha   90.00
_cell.angle_beta   90.00
_cell.angle_gamma   90.00
#
_symmetry.space_group_name_H-M   'P 1'
#
loop_
_entity.id
_entity.type
_entity.pdbx_description
1 polymer ?
#
loop_
_entity_poly.entity_id
_entity_poly.type
_entity_poly.pdbx_seq_one_letter_code
_entity_poly.pdbx_strand_id
1 'polypeptide(L)'
;TILTKDYIFSKVSQITIFSTYTGISVEDIQHCIDTGEFISSPFREDTHPSFGFRYDNRNKLKGRDFAGYWWGDCIDAAATVLSEIVHKQIDISIKSQFLFVLKHIAYTFRNIIYGQDKDENNDYNITRAISNVRNHKPIIELVTRPWNNLDAKYWGQFGINLNFLNTHFVYPVDQFYINRSTNPIPKYFYDKNKTDLCYGYVLGQDKRGIVNVKLYFPNRNKKTEVKFITNSNTIEGVINLELDNYDVIIITKSTKDRLSLECYLKSINHSILYGGSTLESKTIGVVNIPHETYKLRQIEYDWLRSKLNRNGFLISLMDNDRTGLMEAIILKNDYDIIPIIIPKELGVKDFAELRSSYSTN
;
A
#
# COMPACT_ATOMS: atom_id res chain seq x y z
N THR A 1 -38.76 22.52 -8.36
CA THR A 1 -38.03 22.16 -7.12
C THR A 1 -36.55 22.38 -7.34
N ILE A 2 -35.88 23.10 -6.44
CA ILE A 2 -34.43 23.30 -6.49
C ILE A 2 -33.77 21.95 -6.16
N LEU A 3 -32.91 21.47 -7.06
CA LEU A 3 -32.18 20.23 -6.86
C LEU A 3 -31.11 20.43 -5.77
N THR A 4 -31.30 19.77 -4.63
CA THR A 4 -30.39 19.79 -3.49
C THR A 4 -29.97 18.39 -3.11
N LYS A 5 -28.85 18.26 -2.41
CA LYS A 5 -28.40 16.98 -1.83
C LYS A 5 -29.48 16.35 -0.94
N ASP A 6 -30.13 17.14 -0.08
CA ASP A 6 -31.16 16.65 0.83
C ASP A 6 -32.41 16.18 0.07
N TYR A 7 -32.77 16.86 -1.03
CA TYR A 7 -33.86 16.39 -1.88
C TYR A 7 -33.54 15.01 -2.50
N ILE A 8 -32.34 14.81 -3.04
CA ILE A 8 -31.93 13.51 -3.58
C ILE A 8 -31.98 12.44 -2.47
N PHE A 9 -31.40 12.71 -1.29
CA PHE A 9 -31.37 11.77 -0.18
C PHE A 9 -32.74 11.45 0.43
N SER A 10 -33.73 12.34 0.27
CA SER A 10 -35.11 12.05 0.63
C SER A 10 -35.79 11.03 -0.31
N LYS A 11 -35.23 10.79 -1.50
CA LYS A 11 -35.76 9.90 -2.52
C LYS A 11 -34.96 8.63 -2.71
N VAL A 12 -33.63 8.74 -2.58
CA VAL A 12 -32.68 7.63 -2.82
C VAL A 12 -31.72 7.52 -1.65
N SER A 13 -31.55 6.30 -1.11
CA SER A 13 -30.66 6.08 0.03
C SER A 13 -29.20 6.30 -0.35
N GLN A 14 -28.40 6.72 0.64
CA GLN A 14 -26.95 6.88 0.44
C GLN A 14 -26.29 5.56 0.04
N ILE A 15 -26.73 4.42 0.59
CA ILE A 15 -26.25 3.08 0.24
C ILE A 15 -26.51 2.80 -1.23
N THR A 16 -27.74 3.07 -1.73
CA THR A 16 -28.11 2.86 -3.13
C THR A 16 -27.27 3.69 -4.08
N ILE A 17 -26.98 4.95 -3.73
CA ILE A 17 -26.08 5.81 -4.53
C ILE A 17 -24.66 5.24 -4.52
N PHE A 18 -24.12 4.86 -3.35
CA PHE A 18 -22.81 4.21 -3.28
C PHE A 18 -22.77 2.94 -4.13
N SER A 19 -23.75 2.05 -3.97
CA SER A 19 -23.84 0.81 -4.75
C SER A 19 -23.74 1.07 -6.25
N THR A 20 -24.51 2.02 -6.75
CA THR A 20 -24.54 2.38 -8.18
C THR A 20 -23.19 2.88 -8.69
N TYR A 21 -22.49 3.74 -7.93
CA TYR A 21 -21.22 4.35 -8.36
C TYR A 21 -19.96 3.60 -7.89
N THR A 22 -20.13 2.49 -7.16
CA THR A 22 -18.99 1.64 -6.79
C THR A 22 -19.12 0.23 -7.40
N GLY A 23 -20.33 -0.16 -7.82
CA GLY A 23 -20.64 -1.53 -8.27
C GLY A 23 -20.51 -2.56 -7.14
N ILE A 24 -20.56 -2.12 -5.87
CA ILE A 24 -20.68 -2.98 -4.70
C ILE A 24 -22.16 -3.18 -4.42
N SER A 25 -22.58 -4.39 -4.09
CA SER A 25 -24.00 -4.64 -3.80
C SER A 25 -24.47 -3.88 -2.55
N VAL A 26 -25.77 -3.58 -2.49
CA VAL A 26 -26.36 -2.96 -1.29
C VAL A 26 -26.15 -3.84 -0.07
N GLU A 27 -26.24 -5.14 -0.25
CA GLU A 27 -26.07 -6.18 0.78
C GLU A 27 -24.63 -6.18 1.32
N ASP A 28 -23.62 -6.11 0.46
CA ASP A 28 -22.21 -6.07 0.86
C ASP A 28 -21.88 -4.76 1.60
N ILE A 29 -22.43 -3.62 1.15
CA ILE A 29 -22.25 -2.34 1.85
C ILE A 29 -22.88 -2.43 3.25
N GLN A 30 -24.10 -2.97 3.37
CA GLN A 30 -24.78 -3.11 4.64
C GLN A 30 -24.03 -4.07 5.56
N HIS A 31 -23.57 -5.21 5.04
CA HIS A 31 -22.77 -6.17 5.79
C HIS A 31 -21.47 -5.51 6.34
N CYS A 32 -20.77 -4.75 5.51
CA CYS A 32 -19.57 -4.01 5.91
C CYS A 32 -19.87 -2.99 7.03
N ILE A 33 -21.04 -2.32 6.98
CA ILE A 33 -21.45 -1.38 8.04
C ILE A 33 -21.73 -2.13 9.36
N ASP A 34 -22.42 -3.26 9.28
CA ASP A 34 -22.91 -4.00 10.45
C ASP A 34 -21.79 -4.77 11.16
N THR A 35 -20.84 -5.31 10.40
CA THR A 35 -19.75 -6.16 10.92
C THR A 35 -18.43 -5.41 11.10
N GLY A 36 -18.21 -4.32 10.36
CA GLY A 36 -16.92 -3.64 10.26
C GLY A 36 -15.89 -4.39 9.41
N GLU A 37 -16.28 -5.45 8.72
CA GLU A 37 -15.40 -6.19 7.79
C GLU A 37 -15.06 -5.32 6.58
N PHE A 38 -13.83 -5.47 6.07
CA PHE A 38 -13.39 -4.74 4.90
C PHE A 38 -13.69 -5.52 3.63
N ILE A 39 -13.94 -4.77 2.56
CA ILE A 39 -14.08 -5.27 1.19
C ILE A 39 -12.96 -4.71 0.31
N SER A 40 -12.79 -5.25 -0.91
CA SER A 40 -11.83 -4.72 -1.88
C SER A 40 -12.23 -3.30 -2.31
N SER A 41 -11.23 -2.41 -2.46
CA SER A 41 -11.46 -1.04 -2.87
C SER A 41 -12.14 -0.96 -4.24
N PRO A 42 -13.23 -0.18 -4.40
CA PRO A 42 -13.86 0.05 -5.69
C PRO A 42 -13.11 1.08 -6.55
N PHE A 43 -12.09 1.75 -6.00
CA PHE A 43 -11.42 2.91 -6.61
C PHE A 43 -9.98 2.67 -7.02
N ARG A 44 -9.50 1.44 -6.91
CA ARG A 44 -8.17 1.00 -7.35
C ARG A 44 -8.10 -0.51 -7.45
N GLU A 45 -7.06 -1.01 -8.10
CA GLU A 45 -6.69 -2.42 -7.98
C GLU A 45 -6.40 -2.77 -6.51
N ASP A 46 -7.15 -3.71 -5.95
CA ASP A 46 -7.05 -4.12 -4.55
C ASP A 46 -7.14 -5.63 -4.43
N THR A 47 -6.03 -6.25 -4.04
CA THR A 47 -5.93 -7.71 -3.84
C THR A 47 -6.22 -8.14 -2.40
N HIS A 48 -6.32 -7.16 -1.48
CA HIS A 48 -6.60 -7.40 -0.07
C HIS A 48 -7.67 -6.42 0.42
N PRO A 49 -8.77 -6.92 1.00
CA PRO A 49 -9.84 -6.08 1.48
C PRO A 49 -9.32 -4.97 2.41
N SER A 50 -9.53 -3.73 2.03
CA SER A 50 -9.02 -2.57 2.76
C SER A 50 -9.99 -1.39 2.76
N PHE A 51 -11.17 -1.56 2.15
CA PHE A 51 -12.20 -0.54 2.06
C PHE A 51 -13.32 -0.82 3.05
N GLY A 52 -13.70 0.19 3.84
CA GLY A 52 -14.77 0.07 4.84
C GLY A 52 -15.79 1.18 4.73
N PHE A 53 -16.99 0.91 5.23
CA PHE A 53 -18.09 1.88 5.33
C PHE A 53 -18.48 2.12 6.79
N ARG A 54 -18.83 3.38 7.11
CA ARG A 54 -19.40 3.73 8.42
C ARG A 54 -20.22 5.01 8.34
N TYR A 55 -21.18 5.17 9.22
CA TYR A 55 -21.86 6.45 9.43
C TYR A 55 -21.02 7.38 10.31
N ASP A 56 -20.96 8.64 9.93
CA ASP A 56 -20.39 9.69 10.78
C ASP A 56 -21.42 10.18 11.83
N ASN A 57 -21.00 11.08 12.73
CA ASN A 57 -21.83 11.64 13.79
C ASN A 57 -23.05 12.46 13.28
N ARG A 58 -23.09 12.75 11.96
CA ARG A 58 -24.18 13.46 11.30
C ARG A 58 -25.04 12.52 10.45
N ASN A 59 -24.97 11.23 10.71
CA ASN A 59 -25.67 10.18 9.97
C ASN A 59 -25.39 10.20 8.44
N LYS A 60 -24.17 10.58 8.05
CA LYS A 60 -23.70 10.50 6.66
C LYS A 60 -22.87 9.26 6.48
N LEU A 61 -23.22 8.45 5.50
CA LEU A 61 -22.45 7.27 5.15
C LEU A 61 -21.12 7.71 4.49
N LYS A 62 -20.03 7.21 5.02
CA LYS A 62 -18.68 7.45 4.55
C LYS A 62 -18.02 6.15 4.17
N GLY A 63 -17.32 6.14 3.02
CA GLY A 63 -16.42 5.10 2.63
C GLY A 63 -14.97 5.52 2.81
N ARG A 64 -14.09 4.60 3.18
CA ARG A 64 -12.66 4.84 3.32
C ARG A 64 -11.83 3.65 2.86
N ASP A 65 -10.84 3.93 2.00
CA ASP A 65 -9.78 3.00 1.65
C ASP A 65 -8.62 3.15 2.64
N PHE A 66 -8.39 2.15 3.49
CA PHE A 66 -7.37 2.20 4.54
C PHE A 66 -5.96 1.89 4.03
N ALA A 67 -5.83 1.23 2.88
CA ALA A 67 -4.56 0.97 2.22
C ALA A 67 -4.33 1.91 1.01
N GLY A 68 -5.35 2.69 0.63
CA GLY A 68 -5.32 3.67 -0.44
C GLY A 68 -5.47 5.10 0.07
N TYR A 69 -5.94 5.96 -0.82
CA TYR A 69 -6.05 7.41 -0.56
C TYR A 69 -7.49 7.92 -0.61
N TRP A 70 -8.44 7.07 -1.01
CA TRP A 70 -9.81 7.50 -1.20
C TRP A 70 -10.59 7.51 0.13
N TRP A 71 -11.29 8.60 0.39
CA TRP A 71 -12.33 8.68 1.41
C TRP A 71 -13.38 9.69 0.97
N GLY A 72 -14.64 9.46 1.32
CA GLY A 72 -15.70 10.38 0.97
C GLY A 72 -17.09 9.83 1.25
N ASP A 73 -18.10 10.60 0.86
CA ASP A 73 -19.49 10.14 0.84
C ASP A 73 -19.91 9.66 -0.56
N CYS A 74 -21.19 9.33 -0.72
CA CYS A 74 -21.70 8.84 -2.00
C CYS A 74 -21.65 9.89 -3.13
N ILE A 75 -21.58 11.19 -2.80
CA ILE A 75 -21.37 12.24 -3.80
C ILE A 75 -19.91 12.24 -4.28
N ASP A 76 -18.96 12.03 -3.36
CA ASP A 76 -17.54 11.87 -3.70
C ASP A 76 -17.33 10.64 -4.60
N ALA A 77 -18.04 9.53 -4.31
CA ALA A 77 -18.00 8.33 -5.14
C ALA A 77 -18.53 8.60 -6.55
N ALA A 78 -19.67 9.27 -6.67
CA ALA A 78 -20.20 9.68 -7.96
C ALA A 78 -19.25 10.62 -8.71
N ALA A 79 -18.64 11.59 -8.03
CA ALA A 79 -17.66 12.50 -8.63
C ALA A 79 -16.44 11.76 -9.16
N THR A 80 -15.96 10.73 -8.43
CA THR A 80 -14.83 9.90 -8.86
C THR A 80 -15.13 9.18 -10.18
N VAL A 81 -16.27 8.52 -10.28
CA VAL A 81 -16.68 7.80 -11.49
C VAL A 81 -16.98 8.75 -12.65
N LEU A 82 -17.62 9.87 -12.36
CA LEU A 82 -17.88 10.90 -13.38
C LEU A 82 -16.60 11.54 -13.92
N SER A 83 -15.57 11.68 -13.08
CA SER A 83 -14.26 12.18 -13.51
C SER A 83 -13.67 11.28 -14.61
N GLU A 84 -13.85 9.96 -14.49
CA GLU A 84 -13.45 8.99 -15.51
C GLU A 84 -14.29 9.14 -16.80
N ILE A 85 -15.60 9.31 -16.68
CA ILE A 85 -16.49 9.47 -17.85
C ILE A 85 -16.17 10.72 -18.66
N VAL A 86 -15.91 11.85 -17.97
CA VAL A 86 -15.62 13.14 -18.63
C VAL A 86 -14.14 13.37 -18.90
N HIS A 87 -13.28 12.41 -18.54
CA HIS A 87 -11.81 12.52 -18.65
C HIS A 87 -11.23 13.80 -18.02
N LYS A 88 -11.83 14.24 -16.93
CA LYS A 88 -11.43 15.44 -16.19
C LYS A 88 -11.78 15.30 -14.72
N GLN A 89 -10.83 15.68 -13.85
CA GLN A 89 -11.08 15.70 -12.40
C GLN A 89 -12.25 16.63 -12.05
N ILE A 90 -13.20 16.10 -11.31
CA ILE A 90 -14.33 16.83 -10.74
C ILE A 90 -14.03 17.16 -9.28
N ASP A 91 -14.02 18.45 -8.96
CA ASP A 91 -13.85 18.97 -7.61
C ASP A 91 -15.20 19.44 -7.06
N ILE A 92 -15.78 18.69 -6.15
CA ILE A 92 -17.09 19.01 -5.57
C ILE A 92 -17.07 20.20 -4.58
N SER A 93 -15.91 20.75 -4.24
CA SER A 93 -15.82 22.02 -3.53
C SER A 93 -16.23 23.21 -4.42
N ILE A 94 -16.15 23.03 -5.75
CA ILE A 94 -16.58 24.01 -6.74
C ILE A 94 -18.08 23.83 -7.00
N LYS A 95 -18.87 24.87 -6.69
CA LYS A 95 -20.34 24.84 -6.75
C LYS A 95 -20.90 24.34 -8.09
N SER A 96 -20.33 24.75 -9.22
CA SER A 96 -20.79 24.31 -10.55
C SER A 96 -20.54 22.81 -10.79
N GLN A 97 -19.40 22.30 -10.34
CA GLN A 97 -19.06 20.88 -10.45
C GLN A 97 -19.86 20.03 -9.48
N PHE A 98 -20.08 20.51 -8.26
CA PHE A 98 -21.00 19.87 -7.33
C PHE A 98 -22.42 19.73 -7.90
N LEU A 99 -22.96 20.81 -8.50
CA LEU A 99 -24.27 20.77 -9.15
C LEU A 99 -24.29 19.82 -10.36
N PHE A 100 -23.19 19.71 -11.10
CA PHE A 100 -23.08 18.73 -12.18
C PHE A 100 -23.23 17.30 -11.64
N VAL A 101 -22.54 16.96 -10.55
CA VAL A 101 -22.65 15.63 -9.91
C VAL A 101 -24.07 15.37 -9.42
N LEU A 102 -24.71 16.35 -8.74
CA LEU A 102 -26.09 16.21 -8.29
C LEU A 102 -27.07 15.99 -9.43
N LYS A 103 -26.92 16.73 -10.54
CA LYS A 103 -27.75 16.55 -11.74
C LYS A 103 -27.58 15.16 -12.36
N HIS A 104 -26.34 14.65 -12.39
CA HIS A 104 -26.08 13.31 -12.89
C HIS A 104 -26.72 12.24 -11.99
N ILE A 105 -26.59 12.36 -10.66
CA ILE A 105 -27.24 11.44 -9.73
C ILE A 105 -28.77 11.47 -9.92
N ALA A 106 -29.36 12.67 -10.00
CA ALA A 106 -30.80 12.81 -10.23
C ALA A 106 -31.25 12.20 -11.59
N TYR A 107 -30.41 12.32 -12.62
CA TYR A 107 -30.64 11.70 -13.91
C TYR A 107 -30.54 10.15 -13.85
N THR A 108 -29.53 9.63 -13.17
CA THR A 108 -29.33 8.19 -12.97
C THR A 108 -30.51 7.56 -12.25
N PHE A 109 -31.07 8.23 -11.24
CA PHE A 109 -32.21 7.77 -10.45
C PHE A 109 -33.54 8.40 -10.86
N ARG A 110 -33.66 8.86 -12.12
CA ARG A 110 -34.87 9.56 -12.58
C ARG A 110 -36.14 8.74 -12.52
N ASN A 111 -36.01 7.41 -12.56
CA ASN A 111 -37.16 6.50 -12.38
C ASN A 111 -37.70 6.59 -10.94
N ILE A 112 -36.87 6.73 -9.94
CA ILE A 112 -37.25 6.86 -8.52
C ILE A 112 -37.69 8.31 -8.22
N ILE A 113 -36.94 9.28 -8.76
CA ILE A 113 -37.13 10.70 -8.42
C ILE A 113 -38.29 11.33 -9.20
N TYR A 114 -38.42 10.97 -10.46
CA TYR A 114 -39.37 11.62 -11.40
C TYR A 114 -40.35 10.66 -12.08
N GLY A 115 -40.27 9.34 -11.82
CA GLY A 115 -41.13 8.34 -12.49
C GLY A 115 -40.84 8.16 -13.98
N GLN A 116 -39.64 8.50 -14.45
CA GLN A 116 -39.19 8.40 -15.85
C GLN A 116 -38.46 7.06 -16.08
N ASP A 117 -38.43 6.58 -17.34
CA ASP A 117 -37.68 5.36 -17.66
C ASP A 117 -36.19 5.51 -17.43
N LYS A 118 -35.55 4.39 -17.08
CA LYS A 118 -34.06 4.32 -16.97
C LYS A 118 -33.40 4.54 -18.33
N ASP A 119 -32.14 4.98 -18.28
CA ASP A 119 -31.28 5.11 -19.46
C ASP A 119 -30.19 4.03 -19.41
N GLU A 120 -30.36 2.99 -20.18
CA GLU A 120 -29.41 1.88 -20.25
C GLU A 120 -28.02 2.31 -20.71
N ASN A 121 -27.93 3.33 -21.58
CA ASN A 121 -26.64 3.87 -22.01
C ASN A 121 -25.90 4.56 -20.85
N ASN A 122 -26.64 5.26 -19.98
CA ASN A 122 -26.06 5.86 -18.78
C ASN A 122 -25.55 4.81 -17.81
N ASP A 123 -26.35 3.75 -17.57
CA ASP A 123 -25.95 2.64 -16.70
C ASP A 123 -24.75 1.90 -17.26
N TYR A 124 -24.67 1.69 -18.59
CA TYR A 124 -23.49 1.14 -19.26
C TYR A 124 -22.25 2.02 -19.08
N ASN A 125 -22.35 3.34 -19.26
CA ASN A 125 -21.24 4.28 -19.09
C ASN A 125 -20.72 4.28 -17.65
N ILE A 126 -21.59 4.24 -16.65
CA ILE A 126 -21.23 4.14 -15.24
C ILE A 126 -20.49 2.83 -14.99
N THR A 127 -21.01 1.70 -15.43
CA THR A 127 -20.41 0.37 -15.24
C THR A 127 -19.01 0.30 -15.86
N ARG A 128 -18.84 0.82 -17.08
CA ARG A 128 -17.55 0.91 -17.75
C ARG A 128 -16.56 1.79 -17.00
N ALA A 129 -17.00 2.94 -16.52
CA ALA A 129 -16.15 3.86 -15.74
C ALA A 129 -15.73 3.24 -14.40
N ILE A 130 -16.63 2.53 -13.71
CA ILE A 130 -16.29 1.78 -12.49
C ILE A 130 -15.20 0.75 -12.79
N SER A 131 -15.33 -0.02 -13.87
CA SER A 131 -14.31 -1.00 -14.26
C SER A 131 -12.96 -0.33 -14.53
N ASN A 132 -12.95 0.80 -15.23
CA ASN A 132 -11.73 1.56 -15.48
C ASN A 132 -11.09 2.07 -14.18
N VAL A 133 -11.88 2.66 -13.30
CA VAL A 133 -11.39 3.16 -11.99
C VAL A 133 -10.82 2.04 -11.14
N ARG A 134 -11.47 0.87 -11.07
CA ARG A 134 -10.97 -0.31 -10.35
C ARG A 134 -9.63 -0.81 -10.86
N ASN A 135 -9.40 -0.73 -12.16
CA ASN A 135 -8.16 -1.17 -12.80
C ASN A 135 -7.08 -0.08 -12.80
N HIS A 136 -7.39 1.08 -12.25
CA HIS A 136 -6.45 2.20 -12.24
C HIS A 136 -5.41 2.01 -11.13
N LYS A 137 -4.17 1.86 -11.54
CA LYS A 137 -3.05 1.88 -10.61
C LYS A 137 -2.72 3.34 -10.27
N PRO A 138 -2.78 3.78 -9.01
CA PRO A 138 -2.45 5.14 -8.64
C PRO A 138 -1.00 5.47 -8.97
N ILE A 139 -0.76 6.65 -9.53
CA ILE A 139 0.57 7.20 -9.73
C ILE A 139 0.94 7.97 -8.46
N ILE A 140 1.98 7.51 -7.77
CA ILE A 140 2.52 8.18 -6.59
C ILE A 140 3.80 8.91 -7.00
N GLU A 141 3.78 10.24 -6.88
CA GLU A 141 4.93 11.10 -7.17
C GLU A 141 5.51 11.67 -5.88
N LEU A 142 6.82 11.58 -5.75
CA LEU A 142 7.58 12.04 -4.59
C LEU A 142 8.33 13.33 -4.90
N VAL A 143 8.27 14.28 -3.98
CA VAL A 143 9.24 15.37 -3.85
C VAL A 143 10.09 15.04 -2.63
N THR A 144 11.38 14.87 -2.83
CA THR A 144 12.32 14.52 -1.77
C THR A 144 12.89 15.77 -1.11
N ARG A 145 13.32 15.65 0.13
CA ARG A 145 14.09 16.65 0.88
C ARG A 145 15.49 16.13 1.22
N PRO A 146 16.40 16.99 1.63
CA PRO A 146 17.65 16.54 2.23
C PRO A 146 17.42 15.72 3.50
N TRP A 147 18.30 14.75 3.75
CA TRP A 147 18.37 14.04 5.02
C TRP A 147 18.68 14.99 6.17
N ASN A 148 18.14 14.73 7.34
CA ASN A 148 18.40 15.51 8.55
C ASN A 148 18.74 14.61 9.77
N ASN A 149 18.99 15.23 10.91
CA ASN A 149 19.38 14.51 12.12
C ASN A 149 18.29 13.61 12.69
N LEU A 150 17.01 13.93 12.46
CA LEU A 150 15.89 13.07 12.88
C LEU A 150 15.87 11.78 12.07
N ASP A 151 16.13 11.88 10.77
CA ASP A 151 16.24 10.72 9.89
C ASP A 151 17.44 9.85 10.30
N ALA A 152 18.61 10.47 10.53
CA ALA A 152 19.81 9.75 10.95
C ALA A 152 19.59 9.02 12.29
N LYS A 153 18.93 9.67 13.24
CA LYS A 153 18.56 9.06 14.52
C LYS A 153 17.58 7.91 14.32
N TYR A 154 16.55 8.09 13.48
CA TYR A 154 15.54 7.05 13.24
C TYR A 154 16.15 5.81 12.60
N TRP A 155 16.93 5.95 11.52
CA TRP A 155 17.50 4.81 10.83
C TRP A 155 18.72 4.23 11.53
N GLY A 156 19.51 5.08 12.21
CA GLY A 156 20.70 4.68 12.96
C GLY A 156 20.40 3.68 14.08
N GLN A 157 19.24 3.76 14.74
CA GLN A 157 18.84 2.78 15.76
C GLN A 157 18.76 1.34 15.23
N PHE A 158 18.55 1.15 13.93
CA PHE A 158 18.51 -0.15 13.25
C PHE A 158 19.84 -0.52 12.59
N GLY A 159 20.90 0.26 12.87
CA GLY A 159 22.23 0.09 12.26
C GLY A 159 22.28 0.46 10.78
N ILE A 160 21.35 1.30 10.29
CA ILE A 160 21.24 1.69 8.88
C ILE A 160 21.77 3.14 8.74
N ASN A 161 22.75 3.34 7.86
CA ASN A 161 23.23 4.67 7.55
C ASN A 161 22.51 5.29 6.34
N LEU A 162 22.52 6.63 6.26
CA LEU A 162 21.77 7.36 5.23
C LEU A 162 22.29 7.12 3.80
N ASN A 163 23.60 6.92 3.62
CA ASN A 163 24.16 6.60 2.30
C ASN A 163 23.68 5.25 1.80
N PHE A 164 23.56 4.26 2.70
CA PHE A 164 23.01 2.97 2.38
C PHE A 164 21.56 3.08 1.90
N LEU A 165 20.73 3.91 2.55
CA LEU A 165 19.35 4.15 2.14
C LEU A 165 19.27 4.69 0.71
N ASN A 166 20.10 5.65 0.34
CA ASN A 166 20.14 6.21 -1.02
C ASN A 166 20.44 5.13 -2.07
N THR A 167 21.41 4.25 -1.80
CA THR A 167 21.74 3.14 -2.72
C THR A 167 20.65 2.07 -2.79
N HIS A 168 19.69 2.09 -1.86
CA HIS A 168 18.55 1.19 -1.80
C HIS A 168 17.23 1.87 -2.16
N PHE A 169 17.32 3.03 -2.85
CA PHE A 169 16.18 3.78 -3.38
C PHE A 169 15.17 4.18 -2.29
N VAL A 170 15.68 4.51 -1.11
CA VAL A 170 14.90 5.04 0.01
C VAL A 170 15.21 6.52 0.16
N TYR A 171 14.17 7.35 0.23
CA TYR A 171 14.30 8.81 0.24
C TYR A 171 13.43 9.45 1.32
N PRO A 172 13.91 10.51 2.00
CA PRO A 172 13.08 11.32 2.87
C PRO A 172 12.16 12.19 2.02
N VAL A 173 10.85 12.17 2.33
CA VAL A 173 9.82 12.83 1.54
C VAL A 173 9.53 14.22 2.10
N ASP A 174 9.53 15.23 1.24
CA ASP A 174 9.01 16.57 1.51
C ASP A 174 7.52 16.64 1.24
N GLN A 175 7.12 16.18 0.05
CA GLN A 175 5.73 16.11 -0.38
C GLN A 175 5.50 14.84 -1.17
N PHE A 176 4.26 14.33 -1.17
CA PHE A 176 3.86 13.37 -2.17
C PHE A 176 2.48 13.69 -2.73
N TYR A 177 2.28 13.25 -3.94
CA TYR A 177 1.05 13.42 -4.70
C TYR A 177 0.52 12.05 -5.12
N ILE A 178 -0.79 11.96 -5.29
CA ILE A 178 -1.45 10.81 -5.89
C ILE A 178 -2.23 11.31 -7.09
N ASN A 179 -1.90 10.82 -8.27
CA ASN A 179 -2.45 11.26 -9.55
C ASN A 179 -2.33 12.78 -9.72
N ARG A 180 -1.12 13.33 -9.58
CA ARG A 180 -0.84 14.76 -9.55
C ARG A 180 -1.38 15.51 -10.76
N SER A 181 -1.38 14.86 -11.95
CA SER A 181 -1.93 15.47 -13.18
C SER A 181 -3.41 15.85 -13.06
N THR A 182 -4.18 15.11 -12.27
CA THR A 182 -5.60 15.34 -12.01
C THR A 182 -5.88 15.91 -10.62
N ASN A 183 -4.97 15.70 -9.67
CA ASN A 183 -5.07 16.17 -8.29
C ASN A 183 -3.75 16.83 -7.86
N PRO A 184 -3.56 18.14 -8.15
CA PRO A 184 -2.29 18.83 -7.92
C PRO A 184 -1.99 19.16 -6.45
N ILE A 185 -2.91 18.86 -5.53
CA ILE A 185 -2.75 19.14 -4.10
C ILE A 185 -1.94 17.99 -3.46
N PRO A 186 -0.82 18.28 -2.78
CA PRO A 186 -0.05 17.26 -2.08
C PRO A 186 -0.89 16.61 -0.97
N LYS A 187 -0.74 15.30 -0.83
CA LYS A 187 -1.41 14.51 0.22
C LYS A 187 -0.65 14.55 1.54
N TYR A 188 0.59 14.96 1.50
CA TYR A 188 1.48 15.12 2.64
C TYR A 188 2.42 16.29 2.39
N PHE A 189 2.77 16.97 3.46
CA PHE A 189 3.73 18.05 3.50
C PHE A 189 4.60 17.91 4.74
N TYR A 190 5.92 17.83 4.56
CA TYR A 190 6.86 17.78 5.68
C TYR A 190 6.89 19.11 6.42
N ASP A 191 6.65 19.05 7.72
CA ASP A 191 6.79 20.20 8.62
C ASP A 191 7.93 19.91 9.61
N LYS A 192 8.99 20.70 9.55
CA LYS A 192 10.16 20.56 10.44
C LYS A 192 9.84 20.71 11.93
N ASN A 193 8.69 21.32 12.25
CA ASN A 193 8.22 21.49 13.62
C ASN A 193 7.38 20.31 14.12
N LYS A 194 7.08 19.36 13.23
CA LYS A 194 6.34 18.14 13.55
C LYS A 194 7.24 16.92 13.40
N THR A 195 6.92 15.88 14.15
CA THR A 195 7.64 14.61 14.10
C THR A 195 7.05 13.61 13.12
N ASP A 196 6.18 14.04 12.20
CA ASP A 196 5.56 13.17 11.20
C ASP A 196 6.51 12.95 10.02
N LEU A 197 7.49 12.07 10.20
CA LEU A 197 8.43 11.68 9.15
C LEU A 197 7.73 10.82 8.09
N CYS A 198 8.13 11.00 6.83
CA CYS A 198 7.71 10.16 5.72
C CYS A 198 8.93 9.71 4.91
N TYR A 199 9.01 8.42 4.61
CA TYR A 199 10.01 7.84 3.72
C TYR A 199 9.35 7.18 2.52
N GLY A 200 9.90 7.43 1.33
CA GLY A 200 9.48 6.82 0.09
C GLY A 200 10.43 5.71 -0.33
N TYR A 201 9.92 4.52 -0.53
CA TYR A 201 10.64 3.38 -1.10
C TYR A 201 10.27 3.28 -2.57
N VAL A 202 11.23 3.45 -3.47
CA VAL A 202 11.05 3.19 -4.90
C VAL A 202 11.35 1.71 -5.14
N LEU A 203 10.33 0.98 -5.62
CA LEU A 203 10.35 -0.49 -5.71
C LEU A 203 10.56 -1.01 -7.15
N GLY A 204 10.82 -0.11 -8.10
CA GLY A 204 10.94 -0.42 -9.52
C GLY A 204 9.80 0.15 -10.35
N GLN A 205 9.58 -0.40 -11.53
CA GLN A 205 8.51 0.01 -12.45
C GLN A 205 7.69 -1.20 -12.88
N ASP A 206 6.42 -0.98 -13.16
CA ASP A 206 5.58 -1.99 -13.79
C ASP A 206 5.76 -2.00 -15.33
N LYS A 207 5.08 -2.94 -16.01
CA LYS A 207 5.13 -3.09 -17.47
C LYS A 207 4.64 -1.85 -18.25
N ARG A 208 3.90 -0.94 -17.59
CA ARG A 208 3.40 0.31 -18.16
C ARG A 208 4.35 1.49 -17.91
N GLY A 209 5.49 1.25 -17.25
CA GLY A 209 6.44 2.27 -16.84
C GLY A 209 6.01 3.07 -15.60
N ILE A 210 4.93 2.66 -14.91
CA ILE A 210 4.50 3.32 -13.67
C ILE A 210 5.44 2.91 -12.55
N VAL A 211 6.03 3.90 -11.88
CA VAL A 211 6.93 3.67 -10.75
C VAL A 211 6.15 3.09 -9.57
N ASN A 212 6.64 1.99 -9.05
CA ASN A 212 6.15 1.36 -7.83
C ASN A 212 6.73 2.09 -6.63
N VAL A 213 5.87 2.59 -5.77
CA VAL A 213 6.27 3.35 -4.58
C VAL A 213 5.54 2.84 -3.36
N LYS A 214 6.27 2.76 -2.24
CA LYS A 214 5.68 2.57 -0.92
C LYS A 214 6.12 3.72 -0.02
N LEU A 215 5.14 4.37 0.61
CA LEU A 215 5.36 5.42 1.60
C LEU A 215 5.26 4.82 2.99
N TYR A 216 6.14 5.23 3.88
CA TYR A 216 6.21 4.78 5.26
C TYR A 216 6.26 5.96 6.23
N PHE A 217 5.36 5.94 7.21
CA PHE A 217 5.25 6.94 8.27
C PHE A 217 5.58 6.30 9.61
N PRO A 218 6.85 6.34 10.07
CA PRO A 218 7.30 5.60 11.25
C PRO A 218 6.58 6.00 12.54
N ASN A 219 6.29 7.28 12.70
CA ASN A 219 5.78 7.86 13.95
C ASN A 219 4.24 7.83 14.05
N ARG A 220 3.55 7.40 12.99
CA ARG A 220 2.08 7.33 13.00
C ARG A 220 1.57 6.12 13.75
N ASN A 221 0.46 6.30 14.45
CA ASN A 221 -0.22 5.23 15.15
C ASN A 221 -1.01 4.34 14.18
N LYS A 222 -0.62 3.05 14.05
CA LYS A 222 -1.28 2.08 13.16
C LYS A 222 -2.80 1.94 13.39
N LYS A 223 -3.29 2.18 14.61
CA LYS A 223 -4.72 2.03 14.95
C LYS A 223 -5.58 3.22 14.50
N THR A 224 -5.01 4.40 14.41
CA THR A 224 -5.75 5.64 14.16
C THR A 224 -5.33 6.36 12.88
N GLU A 225 -4.14 6.05 12.34
CA GLU A 225 -3.55 6.74 11.21
C GLU A 225 -3.04 5.76 10.15
N VAL A 226 -2.95 6.24 8.91
CA VAL A 226 -2.37 5.48 7.80
C VAL A 226 -0.86 5.48 7.94
N LYS A 227 -0.27 4.31 8.19
CA LYS A 227 1.18 4.11 8.37
C LYS A 227 1.90 3.78 7.06
N PHE A 228 1.21 3.19 6.10
CA PHE A 228 1.73 2.83 4.79
C PHE A 228 0.77 3.24 3.68
N ILE A 229 1.31 3.73 2.56
CA ILE A 229 0.57 3.96 1.31
C ILE A 229 1.43 3.35 0.19
N THR A 230 0.85 2.55 -0.69
CA THR A 230 1.59 1.95 -1.79
C THR A 230 0.71 1.78 -3.02
N ASN A 231 1.33 1.79 -4.19
CA ASN A 231 0.72 1.40 -5.46
C ASN A 231 1.29 0.07 -5.98
N SER A 232 1.93 -0.72 -5.11
CA SER A 232 2.53 -2.01 -5.47
C SER A 232 2.11 -3.10 -4.49
N ASN A 233 1.93 -4.31 -5.02
CA ASN A 233 1.63 -5.50 -4.24
C ASN A 233 2.47 -6.68 -4.77
N THR A 234 3.78 -6.54 -4.66
CA THR A 234 4.77 -7.55 -5.08
C THR A 234 5.87 -7.62 -4.03
N ILE A 235 6.68 -8.67 -4.06
CA ILE A 235 7.90 -8.74 -3.24
C ILE A 235 8.75 -7.48 -3.47
N GLU A 236 9.33 -6.97 -2.39
CA GLU A 236 10.12 -5.73 -2.38
C GLU A 236 11.62 -6.04 -2.29
N GLY A 237 12.46 -5.12 -2.75
CA GLY A 237 13.91 -5.29 -2.78
C GLY A 237 14.46 -5.98 -4.03
N VAL A 238 13.61 -6.41 -4.94
CA VAL A 238 14.01 -7.10 -6.18
C VAL A 238 14.94 -6.25 -7.06
N ILE A 239 14.79 -4.93 -7.06
CA ILE A 239 15.66 -4.02 -7.80
C ILE A 239 17.08 -3.95 -7.25
N ASN A 240 17.30 -4.45 -6.04
CA ASN A 240 18.61 -4.51 -5.40
C ASN A 240 19.31 -5.85 -5.62
N LEU A 241 18.63 -6.85 -6.23
CA LEU A 241 19.23 -8.11 -6.62
C LEU A 241 19.92 -7.97 -7.98
N GLU A 242 21.15 -7.47 -7.97
CA GLU A 242 21.93 -7.16 -9.18
C GLU A 242 22.56 -8.38 -9.84
N LEU A 243 22.77 -9.47 -9.09
CA LEU A 243 23.41 -10.69 -9.55
C LEU A 243 22.37 -11.72 -10.00
N ASP A 244 22.83 -12.68 -10.81
CA ASP A 244 22.03 -13.82 -11.30
C ASP A 244 22.51 -15.17 -10.72
N ASN A 245 23.34 -15.16 -9.68
CA ASN A 245 23.98 -16.35 -9.11
C ASN A 245 24.19 -16.25 -7.60
N TYR A 246 23.15 -15.87 -6.86
CA TYR A 246 23.22 -15.84 -5.40
C TYR A 246 23.36 -17.23 -4.81
N ASP A 247 24.19 -17.37 -3.76
CA ASP A 247 24.25 -18.59 -2.94
C ASP A 247 23.01 -18.70 -2.04
N VAL A 248 22.53 -17.56 -1.54
CA VAL A 248 21.37 -17.50 -0.66
C VAL A 248 20.55 -16.24 -0.97
N ILE A 249 19.25 -16.40 -1.00
CA ILE A 249 18.33 -15.24 -0.95
C ILE A 249 17.47 -15.38 0.29
N ILE A 250 17.46 -14.33 1.12
CA ILE A 250 16.70 -14.26 2.37
C ILE A 250 15.43 -13.45 2.16
N ILE A 251 14.29 -14.00 2.53
CA ILE A 251 12.99 -13.34 2.50
C ILE A 251 12.65 -12.88 3.91
N THR A 252 12.55 -11.57 4.13
CA THR A 252 12.20 -10.98 5.43
C THR A 252 10.76 -10.50 5.46
N LYS A 253 10.28 -10.14 6.65
CA LYS A 253 8.93 -9.66 6.89
C LYS A 253 8.69 -8.24 6.42
N SER A 254 9.67 -7.35 6.55
CA SER A 254 9.49 -5.93 6.30
C SER A 254 10.69 -5.30 5.59
N THR A 255 10.45 -4.16 4.93
CA THR A 255 11.51 -3.35 4.30
C THR A 255 12.56 -2.92 5.33
N LYS A 256 12.16 -2.62 6.57
CA LYS A 256 13.07 -2.22 7.65
C LYS A 256 14.01 -3.37 8.01
N ASP A 257 13.48 -4.60 8.17
CA ASP A 257 14.28 -5.79 8.47
C ASP A 257 15.24 -6.10 7.33
N ARG A 258 14.76 -6.05 6.08
CA ARG A 258 15.57 -6.21 4.88
C ARG A 258 16.76 -5.25 4.88
N LEU A 259 16.50 -3.95 5.00
CA LEU A 259 17.55 -2.92 4.96
C LEU A 259 18.54 -3.07 6.12
N SER A 260 18.06 -3.39 7.33
CA SER A 260 18.90 -3.61 8.49
C SER A 260 19.81 -4.83 8.31
N LEU A 261 19.28 -5.92 7.78
CA LEU A 261 20.04 -7.15 7.50
C LEU A 261 21.07 -6.93 6.39
N GLU A 262 20.68 -6.31 5.28
CA GLU A 262 21.60 -6.02 4.16
C GLU A 262 22.73 -5.09 4.59
N CYS A 263 22.42 -4.05 5.38
CA CYS A 263 23.45 -3.14 5.91
C CYS A 263 24.42 -3.87 6.83
N TYR A 264 23.92 -4.78 7.67
CA TYR A 264 24.75 -5.63 8.52
C TYR A 264 25.64 -6.57 7.71
N LEU A 265 25.08 -7.30 6.75
CA LEU A 265 25.84 -8.23 5.90
C LEU A 265 26.94 -7.50 5.13
N LYS A 266 26.70 -6.31 4.60
CA LYS A 266 27.73 -5.49 3.96
C LYS A 266 28.83 -5.03 4.95
N SER A 267 28.48 -4.76 6.21
CA SER A 267 29.46 -4.32 7.22
C SER A 267 30.45 -5.41 7.63
N ILE A 268 30.04 -6.67 7.60
CA ILE A 268 30.90 -7.82 7.91
C ILE A 268 31.67 -8.37 6.69
N ASN A 269 31.65 -7.63 5.56
CA ASN A 269 32.32 -7.99 4.29
C ASN A 269 31.99 -9.41 3.77
N HIS A 270 30.82 -9.94 4.11
CA HIS A 270 30.38 -11.30 3.77
C HIS A 270 31.35 -12.45 4.14
N SER A 271 32.39 -12.15 4.93
CA SER A 271 33.33 -13.17 5.39
C SER A 271 32.80 -13.78 6.71
N ILE A 272 32.03 -14.82 6.60
CA ILE A 272 31.71 -15.66 7.77
C ILE A 272 32.90 -16.56 8.03
N LEU A 273 33.67 -16.27 9.07
CA LEU A 273 34.70 -17.16 9.57
C LEU A 273 34.04 -18.31 10.33
N TYR A 274 34.02 -19.49 9.74
CA TYR A 274 33.66 -20.72 10.43
C TYR A 274 34.94 -21.52 10.71
N GLY A 275 35.28 -21.68 12.00
CA GLY A 275 36.22 -22.70 12.44
C GLY A 275 37.63 -22.69 11.81
N GLY A 276 38.19 -21.52 11.51
CA GLY A 276 39.59 -21.39 11.07
C GLY A 276 39.85 -21.73 9.59
N SER A 277 38.83 -22.07 8.81
CA SER A 277 38.92 -22.16 7.34
C SER A 277 38.35 -20.90 6.71
N THR A 278 39.08 -20.34 5.72
CA THR A 278 38.55 -19.31 4.81
C THR A 278 37.42 -19.89 4.01
N LEU A 279 36.17 -19.64 4.40
CA LEU A 279 35.01 -19.88 3.56
C LEU A 279 35.06 -18.89 2.39
N GLU A 280 34.90 -19.42 1.18
CA GLU A 280 34.59 -18.59 0.00
C GLU A 280 33.48 -17.59 0.36
N SER A 281 33.64 -16.32 -0.04
CA SER A 281 32.65 -15.30 0.21
C SER A 281 31.32 -15.70 -0.42
N LYS A 282 30.28 -15.90 0.41
CA LYS A 282 28.93 -16.22 -0.06
C LYS A 282 28.21 -14.96 -0.55
N THR A 283 27.57 -15.09 -1.71
CA THR A 283 26.70 -14.03 -2.25
C THR A 283 25.30 -14.16 -1.66
N ILE A 284 24.89 -13.15 -0.88
CA ILE A 284 23.59 -13.15 -0.20
C ILE A 284 22.76 -11.98 -0.71
N GLY A 285 21.56 -12.29 -1.21
CA GLY A 285 20.53 -11.33 -1.55
C GLY A 285 19.46 -11.26 -0.44
N VAL A 286 18.79 -10.14 -0.29
CA VAL A 286 17.69 -10.00 0.66
C VAL A 286 16.50 -9.32 0.00
N VAL A 287 15.32 -9.89 0.17
CA VAL A 287 14.03 -9.33 -0.27
C VAL A 287 13.05 -9.34 0.91
N ASN A 288 11.92 -8.66 0.78
CA ASN A 288 10.86 -8.76 1.77
C ASN A 288 9.47 -8.89 1.15
N ILE A 289 8.55 -9.49 1.92
CA ILE A 289 7.13 -9.48 1.56
C ILE A 289 6.54 -8.09 1.78
N PRO A 290 5.54 -7.67 0.97
CA PRO A 290 4.98 -6.30 1.04
C PRO A 290 4.14 -6.03 2.31
N HIS A 291 3.48 -7.06 2.87
CA HIS A 291 2.63 -6.96 4.07
C HIS A 291 2.37 -8.33 4.71
N GLU A 292 1.82 -8.34 5.92
CA GLU A 292 1.66 -9.51 6.79
C GLU A 292 0.83 -10.67 6.21
N THR A 293 -0.14 -10.40 5.35
CA THR A 293 -1.03 -11.41 4.78
C THR A 293 -0.68 -11.77 3.33
N TYR A 294 0.50 -11.35 2.88
CA TYR A 294 0.96 -11.60 1.52
C TYR A 294 1.27 -13.08 1.31
N LYS A 295 0.73 -13.63 0.24
CA LYS A 295 1.09 -14.98 -0.22
C LYS A 295 2.05 -14.85 -1.39
N LEU A 296 3.25 -15.43 -1.23
CA LEU A 296 4.23 -15.50 -2.32
C LEU A 296 3.60 -16.20 -3.52
N ARG A 297 3.67 -15.56 -4.68
CA ARG A 297 3.10 -16.12 -5.92
C ARG A 297 4.11 -17.04 -6.59
N GLN A 298 3.64 -18.06 -7.31
CA GLN A 298 4.51 -18.98 -8.03
C GLN A 298 5.49 -18.25 -8.98
N ILE A 299 5.03 -17.25 -9.71
CA ILE A 299 5.88 -16.46 -10.60
C ILE A 299 7.00 -15.71 -9.88
N GLU A 300 6.77 -15.27 -8.66
CA GLU A 300 7.78 -14.59 -7.84
C GLU A 300 8.78 -15.60 -7.26
N TYR A 301 8.29 -16.75 -6.82
CA TYR A 301 9.15 -17.86 -6.41
C TYR A 301 10.06 -18.32 -7.54
N ASP A 302 9.51 -18.56 -8.72
CA ASP A 302 10.28 -19.00 -9.91
C ASP A 302 11.33 -17.95 -10.30
N TRP A 303 10.97 -16.67 -10.20
CA TRP A 303 11.91 -15.57 -10.44
C TRP A 303 13.03 -15.55 -9.38
N LEU A 304 12.73 -15.69 -8.09
CA LEU A 304 13.75 -15.78 -7.04
C LEU A 304 14.66 -17.00 -7.25
N ARG A 305 14.11 -18.14 -7.62
CA ARG A 305 14.87 -19.34 -7.95
C ARG A 305 15.81 -19.12 -9.14
N SER A 306 15.38 -18.36 -10.13
CA SER A 306 16.22 -18.04 -11.30
C SER A 306 17.43 -17.15 -10.96
N LYS A 307 17.41 -16.46 -9.82
CA LYS A 307 18.50 -15.64 -9.31
C LYS A 307 19.53 -16.42 -8.50
N LEU A 308 19.24 -17.66 -8.14
CA LEU A 308 20.14 -18.51 -7.36
C LEU A 308 21.12 -19.27 -8.28
N ASN A 309 22.32 -19.51 -7.76
CA ASN A 309 23.23 -20.48 -8.39
C ASN A 309 22.68 -21.93 -8.27
N ARG A 310 23.35 -22.88 -8.91
CA ARG A 310 22.89 -24.28 -8.95
C ARG A 310 22.65 -24.89 -7.58
N ASN A 311 23.44 -24.52 -6.58
CA ASN A 311 23.39 -25.04 -5.21
C ASN A 311 22.78 -24.02 -4.23
N GLY A 312 22.27 -22.91 -4.76
CA GLY A 312 21.68 -21.84 -3.97
C GLY A 312 20.31 -22.21 -3.41
N PHE A 313 19.93 -21.56 -2.32
CA PHE A 313 18.66 -21.83 -1.64
C PHE A 313 18.01 -20.55 -1.08
N LEU A 314 16.71 -20.66 -0.83
CA LEU A 314 15.92 -19.61 -0.23
C LEU A 314 15.77 -19.84 1.26
N ILE A 315 15.85 -18.75 2.02
CA ILE A 315 15.62 -18.72 3.47
C ILE A 315 14.49 -17.75 3.78
N SER A 316 13.64 -18.04 4.75
CA SER A 316 12.72 -17.07 5.33
C SER A 316 13.19 -16.66 6.72
N LEU A 317 13.23 -15.36 6.99
CA LEU A 317 13.50 -14.76 8.30
C LEU A 317 12.30 -13.87 8.66
N MET A 318 11.29 -14.48 9.27
CA MET A 318 10.04 -13.83 9.64
C MET A 318 10.05 -13.39 11.11
N ASP A 319 9.05 -12.57 11.48
CA ASP A 319 8.87 -12.14 12.86
C ASP A 319 8.73 -13.35 13.81
N ASN A 320 9.29 -13.23 15.02
CA ASN A 320 9.14 -14.23 16.07
C ASN A 320 7.82 -14.07 16.84
N ASP A 321 6.72 -13.95 16.12
CA ASP A 321 5.37 -13.96 16.67
C ASP A 321 4.51 -15.03 15.97
N ARG A 322 3.27 -15.21 16.42
CA ARG A 322 2.36 -16.22 15.86
C ARG A 322 2.18 -16.08 14.35
N THR A 323 2.02 -14.83 13.86
CA THR A 323 1.80 -14.57 12.44
C THR A 323 3.04 -14.89 11.61
N GLY A 324 4.21 -14.42 12.04
CA GLY A 324 5.47 -14.69 11.33
C GLY A 324 5.83 -16.17 11.32
N LEU A 325 5.59 -16.90 12.43
CA LEU A 325 5.80 -18.35 12.46
C LEU A 325 4.87 -19.09 11.49
N MET A 326 3.60 -18.69 11.40
CA MET A 326 2.66 -19.29 10.44
C MET A 326 3.07 -19.01 8.99
N GLU A 327 3.54 -17.80 8.68
CA GLU A 327 4.07 -17.47 7.35
C GLU A 327 5.31 -18.28 7.01
N ALA A 328 6.24 -18.45 7.94
CA ALA A 328 7.42 -19.28 7.74
C ALA A 328 7.05 -20.74 7.44
N ILE A 329 6.04 -21.28 8.13
CA ILE A 329 5.50 -22.64 7.89
C ILE A 329 4.87 -22.73 6.50
N ILE A 330 4.09 -21.74 6.07
CA ILE A 330 3.48 -21.70 4.74
C ILE A 330 4.57 -21.69 3.67
N LEU A 331 5.57 -20.81 3.79
CA LEU A 331 6.68 -20.74 2.85
C LEU A 331 7.48 -22.05 2.77
N LYS A 332 7.65 -22.75 3.91
CA LYS A 332 8.29 -24.07 3.96
C LYS A 332 7.45 -25.13 3.25
N ASN A 333 6.14 -25.16 3.51
CA ASN A 333 5.27 -26.21 2.97
C ASN A 333 5.01 -26.03 1.47
N ASP A 334 4.79 -24.78 1.02
CA ASP A 334 4.39 -24.49 -0.35
C ASP A 334 5.59 -24.44 -1.31
N TYR A 335 6.77 -24.02 -0.82
CA TYR A 335 7.95 -23.72 -1.65
C TYR A 335 9.26 -24.35 -1.16
N ASP A 336 9.25 -25.14 -0.10
CA ASP A 336 10.46 -25.70 0.54
C ASP A 336 11.51 -24.62 0.95
N ILE A 337 11.05 -23.41 1.30
CA ILE A 337 11.90 -22.33 1.78
C ILE A 337 12.31 -22.61 3.22
N ILE A 338 13.61 -22.54 3.51
CA ILE A 338 14.17 -22.90 4.82
C ILE A 338 13.84 -21.81 5.85
N PRO A 339 13.08 -22.09 6.93
CA PRO A 339 12.79 -21.08 7.94
C PRO A 339 13.98 -20.90 8.91
N ILE A 340 14.35 -19.63 9.12
CA ILE A 340 15.20 -19.23 10.24
C ILE A 340 14.34 -18.40 11.20
N ILE A 341 14.41 -18.71 12.49
CA ILE A 341 13.64 -18.06 13.54
C ILE A 341 14.60 -17.46 14.55
N ILE A 342 14.37 -16.20 14.89
CA ILE A 342 15.11 -15.52 15.97
C ILE A 342 14.70 -16.18 17.30
N PRO A 343 15.67 -16.67 18.12
CA PRO A 343 15.35 -17.29 19.40
C PRO A 343 14.57 -16.36 20.34
N LYS A 344 13.53 -16.88 21.00
CA LYS A 344 12.68 -16.10 21.92
C LYS A 344 13.45 -15.56 23.12
N GLU A 345 14.50 -16.23 23.49
CA GLU A 345 15.40 -15.89 24.61
C GLU A 345 16.10 -14.54 24.39
N LEU A 346 16.21 -14.09 23.14
CA LEU A 346 16.78 -12.75 22.81
C LEU A 346 15.80 -11.61 23.13
N GLY A 347 14.52 -11.91 23.42
CA GLY A 347 13.52 -10.92 23.81
C GLY A 347 13.13 -9.92 22.71
N VAL A 348 13.43 -10.22 21.45
CA VAL A 348 13.16 -9.37 20.29
C VAL A 348 12.24 -10.06 19.29
N LYS A 349 11.47 -9.26 18.56
CA LYS A 349 10.47 -9.74 17.61
C LYS A 349 11.04 -9.97 16.20
N ASP A 350 11.85 -9.05 15.72
CA ASP A 350 12.36 -9.01 14.36
C ASP A 350 13.86 -8.66 14.31
N PHE A 351 14.46 -8.73 13.13
CA PHE A 351 15.89 -8.46 12.97
C PHE A 351 16.25 -6.99 13.20
N ALA A 352 15.41 -6.05 12.81
CA ALA A 352 15.67 -4.64 13.04
C ALA A 352 15.62 -4.31 14.55
N GLU A 353 14.71 -4.93 15.31
CA GLU A 353 14.68 -4.81 16.77
C GLU A 353 15.92 -5.42 17.42
N LEU A 354 16.38 -6.58 16.92
CA LEU A 354 17.65 -7.20 17.35
C LEU A 354 18.82 -6.22 17.17
N ARG A 355 18.92 -5.60 16.00
CA ARG A 355 19.94 -4.59 15.72
C ARG A 355 19.84 -3.37 16.64
N SER A 356 18.62 -2.92 16.92
CA SER A 356 18.38 -1.79 17.82
C SER A 356 18.84 -2.08 19.25
N SER A 357 18.64 -3.30 19.74
CA SER A 357 19.06 -3.70 21.09
C SER A 357 20.58 -3.73 21.26
N TYR A 358 21.33 -3.98 20.20
CA TYR A 358 22.82 -3.95 20.22
C TYR A 358 23.43 -2.59 19.91
N SER A 359 22.68 -1.65 19.32
CA SER A 359 23.17 -0.30 19.02
C SER A 359 23.11 0.66 20.21
N THR A 360 22.45 0.26 21.30
CA THR A 360 22.30 1.05 22.53
C THR A 360 23.34 0.70 23.61
N ASN A 361 24.20 -0.28 23.36
CA ASN A 361 25.36 -0.66 24.19
C ASN A 361 26.65 -0.24 23.46
#